data_600ac2a4d8777ac07e012484b9ed607e
#
_entry.id   600ac2a4d8777ac07e012484b9ed607e
#
_cell.length_a   1.000
_cell.length_b   1.000
_cell.length_c   1.000
_cell.angle_alpha   90.00
_cell.angle_beta   90.00
_cell.angle_gamma   90.00
#
_symmetry.space_group_name_H-M   'P 1'
#
loop_
_entity.id
_entity.type
_entity.pdbx_description
1 polymer ?
#
loop_
_entity_poly.entity_id
_entity_poly.type
_entity_poly.pdbx_seq_one_letter_code
_entity_poly.pdbx_strand_id
1 'polypeptide(L)'
;DLYLSAFIVWVYNEVPQDATIEFQFLKDGKRCTSFPFGINFSGWRAAWVCYERDMQGTPEEGMNELRIIAPNSKGSLFIDHLITATKVDARQQTADLQVPFVNAGTTNHWLVVYQHSLLKPDIELTPVDDKQRAEMQLLEKRFRDMIYTKGKTTDKEVETIRKKYDFYQITYKNGQVSGVPIYMVRASEAYERIIPNWDKDMLTKMGVEMRAYFDLMKRIAVAYNNAANPVIREEMKKKFLAMYDHITDQGVAYGSCWGNIHHYGYSVRGLYLAYFLMKDVLRETGKLQEAERTLRWYAITNEVYPKPEVNGIDMDSFNTQTTGRIASILMMEDTPEKLQYLRSFSRWIDFGCRPALGLSGSFKVDGGAFHHRNNYPAYAVGGLDGATNMIY
;
A
#
# COMPACT_ATOMS: atom_id res chain seq x y z
N ASP A 1 16.55 -24.00 -8.18
CA ASP A 1 16.86 -24.10 -6.76
C ASP A 1 16.19 -23.00 -5.95
N LEU A 2 15.36 -23.40 -4.99
CA LEU A 2 14.62 -22.49 -4.09
C LEU A 2 15.50 -21.86 -3.00
N TYR A 3 16.80 -22.16 -2.97
CA TYR A 3 17.70 -21.78 -1.88
C TYR A 3 18.98 -21.15 -2.43
N LEU A 4 18.86 -19.92 -2.89
CA LEU A 4 19.99 -19.11 -3.32
C LEU A 4 20.47 -18.25 -2.17
N SER A 5 21.77 -18.09 -2.03
CA SER A 5 22.33 -17.13 -1.09
C SER A 5 21.88 -15.71 -1.45
N ALA A 6 21.44 -14.96 -0.48
CA ALA A 6 20.88 -13.63 -0.72
C ALA A 6 21.38 -12.61 0.30
N PHE A 7 21.36 -11.35 -0.14
CA PHE A 7 21.49 -10.19 0.71
C PHE A 7 20.12 -9.52 0.87
N ILE A 8 19.81 -9.14 2.09
CA ILE A 8 18.58 -8.46 2.45
C ILE A 8 18.94 -7.17 3.17
N VAL A 9 18.29 -6.08 2.77
CA VAL A 9 18.45 -4.79 3.40
C VAL A 9 17.15 -4.01 3.39
N TRP A 10 16.87 -3.28 4.45
CA TRP A 10 15.80 -2.31 4.51
C TRP A 10 16.39 -0.91 4.35
N VAL A 11 15.81 -0.13 3.45
CA VAL A 11 16.22 1.26 3.18
C VAL A 11 15.01 2.16 3.39
N TYR A 12 15.14 3.15 4.26
CA TYR A 12 14.20 4.26 4.36
C TYR A 12 14.73 5.44 3.57
N ASN A 13 13.90 5.98 2.69
CA ASN A 13 14.17 7.19 1.92
C ASN A 13 13.10 8.23 2.20
N GLU A 14 13.50 9.39 2.68
CA GLU A 14 12.60 10.48 3.02
C GLU A 14 12.13 11.24 1.76
N VAL A 15 13.06 11.48 0.84
CA VAL A 15 12.78 12.28 -0.37
C VAL A 15 13.06 11.48 -1.62
N PRO A 16 12.02 11.13 -2.41
CA PRO A 16 12.20 10.41 -3.67
C PRO A 16 13.12 11.15 -4.64
N GLN A 17 14.06 10.43 -5.24
CA GLN A 17 15.02 10.95 -6.22
C GLN A 17 15.17 9.95 -7.36
N ASP A 18 15.33 10.43 -8.59
CA ASP A 18 15.68 9.60 -9.73
C ASP A 18 17.19 9.30 -9.72
N ALA A 19 17.59 8.51 -8.73
CA ALA A 19 18.97 8.12 -8.47
C ALA A 19 19.03 6.72 -7.87
N THR A 20 20.25 6.17 -7.77
CA THR A 20 20.51 4.88 -7.16
C THR A 20 21.61 4.98 -6.09
N ILE A 21 21.53 4.14 -5.08
CA ILE A 21 22.66 3.75 -4.24
C ILE A 21 23.20 2.42 -4.78
N GLU A 22 24.50 2.16 -4.65
CA GLU A 22 25.10 0.89 -5.06
C GLU A 22 25.64 0.16 -3.83
N PHE A 23 25.24 -1.10 -3.69
CA PHE A 23 25.79 -2.02 -2.71
C PHE A 23 26.87 -2.88 -3.39
N GLN A 24 28.10 -2.77 -2.92
CA GLN A 24 29.26 -3.50 -3.44
C GLN A 24 29.78 -4.48 -2.40
N PHE A 25 29.99 -5.72 -2.80
CA PHE A 25 30.57 -6.77 -1.97
C PHE A 25 32.00 -7.04 -2.44
N LEU A 26 32.94 -6.97 -1.51
CA LEU A 26 34.36 -7.06 -1.81
C LEU A 26 35.02 -8.17 -1.01
N LYS A 27 36.11 -8.69 -1.58
CA LYS A 27 37.03 -9.61 -0.94
C LYS A 27 38.41 -8.96 -0.95
N ASP A 28 38.95 -8.71 0.23
CA ASP A 28 40.28 -8.08 0.43
C ASP A 28 40.43 -6.78 -0.39
N GLY A 29 39.41 -5.91 -0.32
CA GLY A 29 39.34 -4.64 -1.03
C GLY A 29 39.01 -4.70 -2.53
N LYS A 30 38.94 -5.88 -3.13
CA LYS A 30 38.56 -6.06 -4.54
C LYS A 30 37.08 -6.34 -4.67
N ARG A 31 36.37 -5.56 -5.51
CA ARG A 31 34.93 -5.77 -5.79
C ARG A 31 34.72 -7.10 -6.53
N CYS A 32 33.88 -7.95 -5.95
CA CYS A 32 33.44 -9.20 -6.55
C CYS A 32 32.08 -9.04 -7.23
N THR A 33 31.10 -8.52 -6.48
CA THR A 33 29.74 -8.34 -7.00
C THR A 33 29.08 -7.09 -6.45
N SER A 34 28.03 -6.60 -7.12
CA SER A 34 27.29 -5.41 -6.69
C SER A 34 25.89 -5.35 -7.29
N PHE A 35 25.01 -4.53 -6.70
CA PHE A 35 23.75 -4.17 -7.30
C PHE A 35 23.40 -2.71 -7.01
N PRO A 36 22.79 -1.99 -7.97
CA PRO A 36 22.19 -0.69 -7.74
C PRO A 36 20.79 -0.83 -7.17
N PHE A 37 20.43 0.06 -6.25
CA PHE A 37 19.11 0.11 -5.64
C PHE A 37 18.50 1.50 -5.84
N GLY A 38 17.36 1.57 -6.53
CA GLY A 38 16.70 2.84 -6.85
C GLY A 38 16.07 3.49 -5.63
N ILE A 39 16.25 4.81 -5.50
CA ILE A 39 15.73 5.63 -4.40
C ILE A 39 14.61 6.58 -4.84
N ASN A 40 13.83 6.18 -5.84
CA ASN A 40 12.66 6.91 -6.34
C ASN A 40 11.36 6.64 -5.56
N PHE A 41 11.47 6.26 -4.31
CA PHE A 41 10.36 6.00 -3.39
C PHE A 41 10.49 6.83 -2.11
N SER A 42 9.42 6.94 -1.33
CA SER A 42 9.44 7.45 0.05
C SER A 42 9.01 6.37 1.04
N GLY A 43 9.53 6.43 2.26
CA GLY A 43 9.28 5.43 3.29
C GLY A 43 10.24 4.24 3.23
N TRP A 44 9.89 3.14 3.89
CA TRP A 44 10.69 1.94 3.96
C TRP A 44 10.49 1.02 2.77
N ARG A 45 11.60 0.47 2.26
CA ARG A 45 11.58 -0.55 1.25
C ARG A 45 12.68 -1.59 1.49
N ALA A 46 12.32 -2.87 1.38
CA ALA A 46 13.26 -3.96 1.46
C ALA A 46 13.79 -4.34 0.08
N ALA A 47 15.09 -4.59 -0.03
CA ALA A 47 15.70 -5.29 -1.15
C ALA A 47 15.99 -6.74 -0.74
N TRP A 48 15.69 -7.67 -1.64
CA TRP A 48 15.97 -9.10 -1.54
C TRP A 48 16.74 -9.52 -2.79
N VAL A 49 18.06 -9.65 -2.69
CA VAL A 49 18.92 -9.75 -3.85
C VAL A 49 19.78 -11.01 -3.73
N CYS A 50 19.61 -11.95 -4.66
CA CYS A 50 20.41 -13.16 -4.71
C CYS A 50 21.78 -12.86 -5.32
N TYR A 51 22.84 -13.30 -4.68
CA TYR A 51 24.20 -13.01 -5.12
C TYR A 51 24.48 -13.48 -6.56
N GLU A 52 24.12 -14.72 -6.89
CA GLU A 52 24.42 -15.28 -8.22
C GLU A 52 23.39 -14.88 -9.28
N ARG A 53 22.11 -14.74 -8.88
CA ARG A 53 21.02 -14.50 -9.85
C ARG A 53 20.87 -13.02 -10.19
N ASP A 54 21.01 -12.14 -9.20
CA ASP A 54 20.49 -10.79 -9.25
C ASP A 54 21.59 -9.71 -9.23
N MET A 55 22.82 -10.04 -8.87
CA MET A 55 23.91 -9.08 -8.79
C MET A 55 24.79 -9.09 -10.04
N GLN A 56 25.42 -7.96 -10.31
CA GLN A 56 26.45 -7.82 -11.35
C GLN A 56 27.80 -8.29 -10.81
N GLY A 57 28.60 -8.94 -11.65
CA GLY A 57 29.91 -9.49 -11.27
C GLY A 57 29.80 -10.96 -10.89
N THR A 58 30.81 -11.48 -10.23
CA THR A 58 30.87 -12.87 -9.80
C THR A 58 31.05 -12.92 -8.29
N PRO A 59 30.06 -13.42 -7.55
CA PRO A 59 30.23 -13.58 -6.10
C PRO A 59 31.30 -14.62 -5.80
N GLU A 60 32.09 -14.35 -4.78
CA GLU A 60 33.17 -15.24 -4.35
C GLU A 60 32.95 -15.63 -2.86
N GLU A 61 33.30 -16.84 -2.53
CA GLU A 61 33.34 -17.27 -1.13
C GLU A 61 34.38 -16.45 -0.35
N GLY A 62 34.01 -16.01 0.87
CA GLY A 62 34.88 -15.22 1.71
C GLY A 62 34.90 -13.72 1.40
N MET A 63 33.90 -13.19 0.69
CA MET A 63 33.67 -11.72 0.67
C MET A 63 33.53 -11.20 2.09
N ASN A 64 34.32 -10.18 2.46
CA ASN A 64 34.49 -9.72 3.83
C ASN A 64 34.23 -8.22 4.03
N GLU A 65 33.87 -7.50 2.95
CA GLU A 65 33.58 -6.05 3.02
C GLU A 65 32.30 -5.74 2.24
N LEU A 66 31.44 -4.91 2.83
CA LEU A 66 30.30 -4.26 2.16
C LEU A 66 30.60 -2.76 2.04
N ARG A 67 30.56 -2.25 0.82
CA ARG A 67 30.69 -0.82 0.53
C ARG A 67 29.41 -0.30 -0.06
N ILE A 68 28.90 0.81 0.47
CA ILE A 68 27.69 1.48 0.01
C ILE A 68 28.10 2.78 -0.66
N ILE A 69 27.76 2.94 -1.93
CA ILE A 69 28.07 4.13 -2.72
C ILE A 69 26.84 5.01 -2.79
N ALA A 70 26.91 6.19 -2.25
CA ALA A 70 25.83 7.18 -2.32
C ALA A 70 25.80 7.85 -3.70
N PRO A 71 24.61 8.32 -4.16
CA PRO A 71 24.52 9.16 -5.35
C PRO A 71 25.12 10.56 -5.09
N ASN A 72 25.39 11.30 -6.14
CA ASN A 72 25.91 12.68 -6.04
C ASN A 72 24.86 13.72 -5.61
N SER A 73 23.67 13.29 -5.22
CA SER A 73 22.58 14.14 -4.74
C SER A 73 22.61 14.29 -3.22
N LYS A 74 21.97 15.34 -2.70
CA LYS A 74 21.80 15.52 -1.26
C LYS A 74 20.59 14.75 -0.76
N GLY A 75 20.69 14.17 0.42
CA GLY A 75 19.61 13.48 1.08
C GLY A 75 20.09 12.67 2.27
N SER A 76 19.15 12.04 2.95
CA SER A 76 19.42 11.12 4.07
C SER A 76 18.72 9.79 3.79
N LEU A 77 19.43 8.72 4.05
CA LEU A 77 18.92 7.36 3.98
C LEU A 77 19.15 6.69 5.33
N PHE A 78 18.19 5.93 5.79
CA PHE A 78 18.38 5.04 6.93
C PHE A 78 18.44 3.61 6.40
N ILE A 79 19.40 2.86 6.88
CA ILE A 79 19.64 1.48 6.46
C ILE A 79 19.52 0.60 7.69
N ASP A 80 18.69 -0.42 7.60
CA ASP A 80 18.43 -1.36 8.67
C ASP A 80 18.37 -2.80 8.15
N HIS A 81 18.38 -3.78 9.04
CA HIS A 81 18.25 -5.20 8.73
C HIS A 81 19.19 -5.68 7.61
N LEU A 82 20.49 -5.39 7.75
CA LEU A 82 21.50 -5.94 6.86
C LEU A 82 21.70 -7.43 7.16
N ILE A 83 21.19 -8.28 6.29
CA ILE A 83 21.19 -9.73 6.49
C ILE A 83 21.83 -10.42 5.30
N THR A 84 22.77 -11.31 5.55
CA THR A 84 23.22 -12.29 4.56
C THR A 84 22.55 -13.64 4.88
N ALA A 85 21.88 -14.22 3.91
CA ALA A 85 21.13 -15.46 4.08
C ALA A 85 21.57 -16.51 3.07
N THR A 86 21.55 -17.77 3.49
CA THR A 86 21.79 -18.92 2.60
C THR A 86 20.53 -19.37 1.87
N LYS A 87 19.39 -18.73 2.15
CA LYS A 87 18.09 -19.09 1.59
C LYS A 87 17.28 -17.84 1.29
N VAL A 88 16.54 -17.89 0.19
CA VAL A 88 15.51 -16.91 -0.15
C VAL A 88 14.14 -17.55 0.12
N ASP A 89 13.21 -16.79 0.69
CA ASP A 89 11.82 -17.26 0.80
C ASP A 89 11.28 -17.56 -0.61
N ALA A 90 10.62 -18.72 -0.75
CA ALA A 90 10.02 -19.14 -2.03
C ALA A 90 9.03 -18.11 -2.60
N ARG A 91 8.45 -17.25 -1.77
CA ARG A 91 7.60 -16.14 -2.18
C ARG A 91 8.36 -14.95 -2.73
N GLN A 92 9.68 -14.92 -2.55
CA GLN A 92 10.63 -13.92 -3.08
C GLN A 92 11.43 -14.50 -4.26
N GLN A 93 10.82 -15.35 -5.06
CA GLN A 93 11.47 -15.96 -6.24
C GLN A 93 11.83 -14.95 -7.32
N THR A 94 11.25 -13.78 -7.27
CA THR A 94 11.47 -12.72 -8.25
C THR A 94 12.31 -11.62 -7.65
N ALA A 95 13.23 -11.14 -8.45
CA ALA A 95 14.09 -10.04 -8.10
C ALA A 95 13.29 -8.73 -7.91
N ASP A 96 13.85 -7.88 -7.12
CA ASP A 96 13.32 -6.56 -6.88
C ASP A 96 13.54 -5.65 -8.09
N LEU A 97 12.50 -4.94 -8.55
CA LEU A 97 12.59 -3.99 -9.66
C LEU A 97 13.47 -2.78 -9.40
N GLN A 98 13.80 -2.51 -8.16
CA GLN A 98 14.78 -1.46 -7.85
C GLN A 98 16.20 -1.87 -8.22
N VAL A 99 16.39 -3.13 -8.58
CA VAL A 99 17.60 -3.63 -9.22
C VAL A 99 17.32 -3.68 -10.73
N PRO A 100 17.66 -2.63 -11.51
CA PRO A 100 17.06 -2.36 -12.82
C PRO A 100 17.48 -3.35 -13.92
N PHE A 101 18.51 -4.15 -13.71
CA PHE A 101 18.97 -5.17 -14.68
C PHE A 101 18.38 -6.55 -14.39
N VAL A 102 17.59 -6.70 -13.36
CA VAL A 102 17.01 -7.99 -13.00
C VAL A 102 15.66 -8.16 -13.66
N ASN A 103 15.50 -9.29 -14.35
CA ASN A 103 14.21 -9.67 -14.91
C ASN A 103 13.30 -10.20 -13.80
N ALA A 104 12.59 -9.30 -13.16
CA ALA A 104 11.65 -9.64 -12.11
C ALA A 104 10.43 -10.35 -12.71
N GLY A 105 10.17 -11.56 -12.28
CA GLY A 105 8.91 -12.23 -12.57
C GLY A 105 7.74 -11.51 -11.88
N THR A 106 6.53 -11.93 -12.16
CA THR A 106 5.29 -11.18 -11.88
C THR A 106 4.69 -11.35 -10.49
N THR A 107 5.32 -12.07 -9.58
CA THR A 107 4.76 -12.35 -8.24
C THR A 107 5.18 -11.35 -7.17
N ASN A 108 6.04 -10.41 -7.49
CA ASN A 108 6.43 -9.33 -6.60
C ASN A 108 5.33 -8.26 -6.57
N HIS A 109 4.66 -8.09 -5.44
CA HIS A 109 3.54 -7.15 -5.30
C HIS A 109 3.96 -5.69 -5.50
N TRP A 110 5.15 -5.30 -5.08
CA TRP A 110 5.65 -3.96 -5.34
C TRP A 110 5.82 -3.72 -6.84
N LEU A 111 6.32 -4.71 -7.59
CA LEU A 111 6.44 -4.65 -9.05
C LEU A 111 5.08 -4.39 -9.71
N VAL A 112 4.04 -5.11 -9.28
CA VAL A 112 2.68 -4.93 -9.81
C VAL A 112 2.20 -3.50 -9.53
N VAL A 113 2.34 -3.01 -8.30
CA VAL A 113 1.96 -1.64 -7.94
C VAL A 113 2.74 -0.61 -8.76
N TYR A 114 4.05 -0.80 -8.89
CA TYR A 114 4.92 0.08 -9.67
C TYR A 114 4.54 0.09 -11.15
N GLN A 115 4.36 -1.06 -11.78
CA GLN A 115 3.94 -1.15 -13.19
C GLN A 115 2.61 -0.44 -13.42
N HIS A 116 1.63 -0.64 -12.52
CA HIS A 116 0.35 0.07 -12.61
C HIS A 116 0.53 1.58 -12.41
N SER A 117 1.43 2.02 -11.55
CA SER A 117 1.70 3.45 -11.35
C SER A 117 2.24 4.16 -12.59
N LEU A 118 2.82 3.40 -13.53
CA LEU A 118 3.32 3.91 -14.81
C LEU A 118 2.24 4.01 -15.90
N LEU A 119 1.07 3.42 -15.69
CA LEU A 119 -0.03 3.47 -16.66
C LEU A 119 -0.48 4.91 -16.87
N LYS A 120 -0.78 5.25 -18.12
CA LYS A 120 -1.20 6.57 -18.54
C LYS A 120 -2.68 6.55 -18.91
N PRO A 121 -3.40 7.65 -18.66
CA PRO A 121 -4.78 7.77 -19.09
C PRO A 121 -4.88 7.80 -20.62
N ASP A 122 -5.88 7.12 -21.15
CA ASP A 122 -6.28 7.21 -22.57
C ASP A 122 -7.51 8.12 -22.78
N ILE A 123 -8.11 8.59 -21.68
CA ILE A 123 -9.14 9.64 -21.71
C ILE A 123 -8.46 11.00 -21.63
N GLU A 124 -8.85 11.91 -22.49
CA GLU A 124 -8.29 13.26 -22.50
C GLU A 124 -8.60 14.05 -21.23
N LEU A 125 -7.66 14.89 -20.83
CA LEU A 125 -7.82 15.83 -19.75
C LEU A 125 -8.72 16.99 -20.24
N THR A 126 -9.85 17.19 -19.57
CA THR A 126 -10.80 18.26 -19.92
C THR A 126 -11.02 19.18 -18.72
N PRO A 127 -11.23 20.51 -18.96
CA PRO A 127 -11.61 21.42 -17.89
C PRO A 127 -12.86 20.94 -17.14
N VAL A 128 -12.96 21.28 -15.88
CA VAL A 128 -14.11 20.97 -15.03
C VAL A 128 -15.08 22.14 -15.06
N ASP A 129 -16.29 21.92 -15.52
CA ASP A 129 -17.38 22.89 -15.42
C ASP A 129 -18.13 22.79 -14.07
N ASP A 130 -19.05 23.75 -13.83
CA ASP A 130 -19.79 23.81 -12.56
C ASP A 130 -20.70 22.59 -12.35
N LYS A 131 -21.28 22.05 -13.43
CA LYS A 131 -22.12 20.84 -13.36
C LYS A 131 -21.29 19.64 -12.96
N GLN A 132 -20.14 19.43 -13.60
CA GLN A 132 -19.22 18.33 -13.26
C GLN A 132 -18.68 18.44 -11.83
N ARG A 133 -18.40 19.67 -11.37
CA ARG A 133 -18.02 19.92 -9.98
C ARG A 133 -19.12 19.49 -9.01
N ALA A 134 -20.36 19.89 -9.27
CA ALA A 134 -21.50 19.50 -8.46
C ALA A 134 -21.73 17.96 -8.46
N GLU A 135 -21.52 17.31 -9.60
CA GLU A 135 -21.60 15.84 -9.73
C GLU A 135 -20.50 15.15 -8.93
N MET A 136 -19.26 15.64 -8.97
CA MET A 136 -18.16 15.11 -8.14
C MET A 136 -18.44 15.24 -6.65
N GLN A 137 -18.98 16.37 -6.21
CA GLN A 137 -19.36 16.58 -4.80
C GLN A 137 -20.54 15.69 -4.38
N LEU A 138 -21.49 15.47 -5.27
CA LEU A 138 -22.59 14.53 -5.03
C LEU A 138 -22.08 13.08 -4.89
N LEU A 139 -21.12 12.69 -5.73
CA LEU A 139 -20.48 11.37 -5.66
C LEU A 139 -19.72 11.20 -4.34
N GLU A 140 -18.96 12.21 -3.93
CA GLU A 140 -18.26 12.21 -2.66
C GLU A 140 -19.21 12.09 -1.47
N LYS A 141 -20.35 12.81 -1.53
CA LYS A 141 -21.40 12.70 -0.51
C LYS A 141 -22.03 11.30 -0.48
N ARG A 142 -22.38 10.73 -1.63
CA ARG A 142 -22.96 9.37 -1.71
C ARG A 142 -21.99 8.32 -1.18
N PHE A 143 -20.73 8.41 -1.57
CA PHE A 143 -19.71 7.51 -1.06
C PHE A 143 -19.56 7.62 0.46
N ARG A 144 -19.56 8.85 1.00
CA ARG A 144 -19.58 9.08 2.45
C ARG A 144 -20.81 8.43 3.11
N ASP A 145 -21.99 8.63 2.56
CA ASP A 145 -23.24 8.08 3.11
C ASP A 145 -23.25 6.54 3.08
N MET A 146 -22.61 5.92 2.09
CA MET A 146 -22.44 4.47 1.97
C MET A 146 -21.52 3.88 3.03
N ILE A 147 -20.36 4.51 3.26
CA ILE A 147 -19.31 3.94 4.14
C ILE A 147 -19.44 4.35 5.60
N TYR A 148 -20.27 5.34 5.91
CA TYR A 148 -20.36 5.99 7.20
C TYR A 148 -21.81 6.21 7.60
N THR A 149 -22.20 5.59 8.70
CA THR A 149 -23.52 5.82 9.31
C THR A 149 -23.41 6.90 10.36
N LYS A 150 -24.19 7.97 10.20
CA LYS A 150 -24.34 8.99 11.25
C LYS A 150 -24.88 8.36 12.53
N GLY A 151 -24.23 8.67 13.64
CA GLY A 151 -24.59 8.16 14.95
C GLY A 151 -24.12 9.11 16.06
N LYS A 152 -24.05 8.58 17.25
CA LYS A 152 -23.46 9.27 18.40
C LYS A 152 -22.26 8.49 18.88
N THR A 153 -21.13 9.17 19.05
CA THR A 153 -19.98 8.57 19.74
C THR A 153 -20.31 8.45 21.22
N THR A 154 -20.34 7.21 21.71
CA THR A 154 -20.63 6.93 23.13
C THR A 154 -19.35 6.96 23.97
N ASP A 155 -19.47 7.19 25.29
CA ASP A 155 -18.33 7.16 26.20
C ASP A 155 -17.63 5.78 26.19
N LYS A 156 -18.40 4.69 26.06
CA LYS A 156 -17.86 3.33 25.92
C LYS A 156 -17.01 3.17 24.65
N GLU A 157 -17.44 3.80 23.57
CA GLU A 157 -16.68 3.79 22.31
C GLU A 157 -15.36 4.56 22.46
N VAL A 158 -15.43 5.76 23.04
CA VAL A 158 -14.27 6.60 23.32
C VAL A 158 -13.25 5.84 24.19
N GLU A 159 -13.70 5.21 25.25
CA GLU A 159 -12.84 4.44 26.15
C GLU A 159 -12.21 3.24 25.44
N THR A 160 -12.96 2.56 24.59
CA THR A 160 -12.43 1.46 23.76
C THR A 160 -11.34 1.94 22.80
N ILE A 161 -11.55 3.12 22.18
CA ILE A 161 -10.56 3.73 21.30
C ILE A 161 -9.31 4.12 22.08
N ARG A 162 -9.45 4.78 23.24
CA ARG A 162 -8.32 5.15 24.11
C ARG A 162 -7.46 3.94 24.44
N LYS A 163 -8.07 2.88 24.97
CA LYS A 163 -7.35 1.66 25.34
C LYS A 163 -6.60 1.03 24.18
N LYS A 164 -7.21 0.98 22.98
CA LYS A 164 -6.56 0.44 21.78
C LYS A 164 -5.45 1.35 21.25
N TYR A 165 -5.64 2.66 21.31
CA TYR A 165 -4.66 3.65 20.89
C TYR A 165 -3.43 3.65 21.81
N ASP A 166 -3.65 3.61 23.14
CA ASP A 166 -2.57 3.63 24.13
C ASP A 166 -1.61 2.43 23.99
N PHE A 167 -2.10 1.32 23.45
CA PHE A 167 -1.27 0.17 23.13
C PHE A 167 -0.12 0.52 22.16
N TYR A 168 -0.34 1.45 21.22
CA TYR A 168 0.68 1.81 20.23
C TYR A 168 1.77 2.73 20.77
N GLN A 169 1.61 3.30 21.96
CA GLN A 169 2.61 4.13 22.65
C GLN A 169 3.20 5.24 21.74
N ILE A 170 2.35 5.85 20.91
CA ILE A 170 2.78 6.87 19.95
C ILE A 170 3.22 8.12 20.71
N THR A 171 4.47 8.51 20.52
CA THR A 171 5.09 9.67 21.15
C THR A 171 5.86 10.50 20.12
N TYR A 172 6.13 11.75 20.48
CA TYR A 172 6.96 12.65 19.67
C TYR A 172 8.18 13.11 20.48
N LYS A 173 9.36 13.02 19.86
CA LYS A 173 10.60 13.55 20.43
C LYS A 173 11.35 14.31 19.35
N ASN A 174 11.62 15.61 19.59
CA ASN A 174 12.31 16.48 18.62
C ASN A 174 11.65 16.47 17.22
N GLY A 175 10.33 16.42 17.15
CA GLY A 175 9.58 16.38 15.88
C GLY A 175 9.51 15.00 15.22
N GLN A 176 10.22 14.01 15.72
CA GLN A 176 10.14 12.62 15.25
C GLN A 176 9.07 11.85 16.01
N VAL A 177 8.26 11.12 15.28
CA VAL A 177 7.25 10.21 15.82
C VAL A 177 7.90 8.85 16.13
N SER A 178 7.44 8.20 17.17
CA SER A 178 7.81 6.81 17.48
C SER A 178 6.63 6.10 18.14
N GLY A 179 6.64 4.78 18.09
CA GLY A 179 5.60 3.95 18.68
C GLY A 179 5.90 2.47 18.51
N VAL A 180 4.94 1.62 18.89
CA VAL A 180 5.05 0.17 18.69
C VAL A 180 5.11 -0.11 17.17
N PRO A 181 6.13 -0.85 16.68
CA PRO A 181 6.25 -1.18 15.27
C PRO A 181 5.00 -1.90 14.73
N ILE A 182 4.63 -1.57 13.51
CA ILE A 182 3.55 -2.24 12.78
C ILE A 182 4.17 -3.29 11.87
N TYR A 183 3.58 -4.45 11.75
CA TYR A 183 4.08 -5.50 10.87
C TYR A 183 2.96 -6.20 10.10
N MET A 184 3.36 -6.91 9.09
CA MET A 184 2.47 -7.79 8.38
C MET A 184 2.85 -9.25 8.69
N VAL A 185 1.87 -10.05 9.08
CA VAL A 185 2.08 -11.46 9.52
C VAL A 185 2.94 -12.26 8.55
N ARG A 186 2.75 -12.08 7.25
CA ARG A 186 3.53 -12.83 6.24
C ARG A 186 4.98 -12.40 6.12
N ALA A 187 5.29 -11.14 6.38
CA ALA A 187 6.68 -10.70 6.43
C ALA A 187 7.40 -11.34 7.62
N SER A 188 6.71 -11.46 8.74
CA SER A 188 7.25 -12.12 9.92
C SER A 188 7.56 -13.61 9.70
N GLU A 189 6.69 -14.33 8.98
CA GLU A 189 6.93 -15.73 8.60
C GLU A 189 8.16 -15.89 7.70
N ALA A 190 8.49 -14.90 6.88
CA ALA A 190 9.70 -14.91 6.08
C ALA A 190 10.95 -14.79 6.95
N TYR A 191 10.96 -13.86 7.91
CA TYR A 191 12.08 -13.69 8.83
C TYR A 191 12.32 -14.92 9.71
N GLU A 192 11.24 -15.57 10.15
CA GLU A 192 11.32 -16.81 10.92
C GLU A 192 12.12 -17.92 10.21
N ARG A 193 12.07 -17.95 8.88
CA ARG A 193 12.79 -18.96 8.09
C ARG A 193 14.23 -18.58 7.79
N ILE A 194 14.57 -17.29 7.85
CA ILE A 194 15.86 -16.76 7.40
C ILE A 194 16.77 -16.50 8.58
N ILE A 195 16.23 -15.99 9.68
CA ILE A 195 17.02 -15.59 10.85
C ILE A 195 17.19 -16.82 11.77
N PRO A 196 18.43 -17.29 11.99
CA PRO A 196 18.68 -18.35 12.93
C PRO A 196 18.20 -17.97 14.35
N ASN A 197 17.57 -18.93 15.03
CA ASN A 197 17.05 -18.73 16.39
C ASN A 197 16.05 -17.57 16.53
N TRP A 198 15.29 -17.30 15.48
CA TRP A 198 14.23 -16.30 15.52
C TRP A 198 13.25 -16.58 16.66
N ASP A 199 13.11 -15.64 17.57
CA ASP A 199 12.16 -15.71 18.67
C ASP A 199 10.77 -15.23 18.22
N LYS A 200 9.83 -16.19 18.08
CA LYS A 200 8.43 -15.89 17.71
C LYS A 200 7.75 -14.95 18.70
N ASP A 201 8.11 -15.02 19.97
CA ASP A 201 7.54 -14.16 21.00
C ASP A 201 8.01 -12.71 20.85
N MET A 202 9.15 -12.47 20.23
CA MET A 202 9.59 -11.11 19.92
C MET A 202 8.63 -10.41 18.97
N LEU A 203 8.09 -11.08 17.96
CA LEU A 203 7.11 -10.47 17.05
C LEU A 203 5.85 -10.03 17.78
N THR A 204 5.34 -10.87 18.68
CA THR A 204 4.17 -10.53 19.48
C THR A 204 4.44 -9.33 20.41
N LYS A 205 5.69 -9.11 20.79
CA LYS A 205 6.13 -7.96 21.59
C LYS A 205 6.52 -6.74 20.75
N MET A 206 6.92 -6.94 19.50
CA MET A 206 7.47 -5.90 18.64
C MET A 206 6.46 -5.20 17.74
N GLY A 207 5.24 -5.71 17.60
CA GLY A 207 4.33 -5.06 16.70
C GLY A 207 2.91 -5.61 16.67
N VAL A 208 2.09 -4.94 15.92
CA VAL A 208 0.68 -5.25 15.72
C VAL A 208 0.39 -5.38 14.24
N GLU A 209 -0.51 -6.27 13.90
CA GLU A 209 -0.95 -6.48 12.52
C GLU A 209 -1.49 -5.17 11.91
N MET A 210 -1.02 -4.85 10.72
CA MET A 210 -1.39 -3.66 9.94
C MET A 210 -2.91 -3.49 9.82
N ARG A 211 -3.67 -4.55 9.60
CA ARG A 211 -5.12 -4.49 9.46
C ARG A 211 -5.79 -3.97 10.73
N ALA A 212 -5.38 -4.45 11.90
CA ALA A 212 -5.91 -3.99 13.18
C ALA A 212 -5.61 -2.51 13.43
N TYR A 213 -4.45 -2.04 13.00
CA TYR A 213 -4.06 -0.65 13.06
C TYR A 213 -4.98 0.23 12.21
N PHE A 214 -5.19 -0.13 10.95
CA PHE A 214 -6.05 0.63 10.04
C PHE A 214 -7.53 0.58 10.41
N ASP A 215 -8.00 -0.54 10.97
CA ASP A 215 -9.35 -0.65 11.51
C ASP A 215 -9.54 0.31 12.71
N LEU A 216 -8.52 0.48 13.55
CA LEU A 216 -8.56 1.49 14.61
C LEU A 216 -8.57 2.92 14.05
N MET A 217 -7.76 3.22 13.03
CA MET A 217 -7.79 4.54 12.37
C MET A 217 -9.18 4.85 11.81
N LYS A 218 -9.82 3.89 11.14
CA LYS A 218 -11.21 4.02 10.66
C LYS A 218 -12.17 4.29 11.81
N ARG A 219 -12.03 3.56 12.91
CA ARG A 219 -12.88 3.71 14.09
C ARG A 219 -12.74 5.10 14.73
N ILE A 220 -11.53 5.63 14.81
CA ILE A 220 -11.24 6.99 15.25
C ILE A 220 -11.89 8.02 14.32
N ALA A 221 -11.77 7.83 13.00
CA ALA A 221 -12.38 8.72 12.00
C ALA A 221 -13.91 8.75 12.11
N VAL A 222 -14.56 7.61 12.33
CA VAL A 222 -16.00 7.52 12.58
C VAL A 222 -16.38 8.24 13.88
N ALA A 223 -15.62 8.00 14.96
CA ALA A 223 -15.86 8.66 16.25
C ALA A 223 -15.70 10.19 16.15
N TYR A 224 -14.69 10.68 15.43
CA TYR A 224 -14.51 12.10 15.14
C TYR A 224 -15.73 12.73 14.47
N ASN A 225 -16.23 12.09 13.42
CA ASN A 225 -17.38 12.58 12.65
C ASN A 225 -18.70 12.52 13.44
N ASN A 226 -18.83 11.59 14.40
CA ASN A 226 -20.01 11.40 15.23
C ASN A 226 -19.95 12.14 16.58
N ALA A 227 -18.80 12.72 16.95
CA ALA A 227 -18.63 13.38 18.24
C ALA A 227 -19.36 14.73 18.27
N ALA A 228 -20.40 14.82 19.09
CA ALA A 228 -21.08 16.09 19.39
C ALA A 228 -20.28 16.97 20.40
N ASN A 229 -19.49 16.31 21.26
CA ASN A 229 -18.64 17.00 22.23
C ASN A 229 -17.35 17.48 21.55
N PRO A 230 -17.06 18.79 21.52
CA PRO A 230 -15.86 19.31 20.84
C PRO A 230 -14.55 18.84 21.47
N VAL A 231 -14.53 18.53 22.76
CA VAL A 231 -13.34 17.98 23.45
C VAL A 231 -13.02 16.56 22.91
N ILE A 232 -14.04 15.72 22.79
CA ILE A 232 -13.89 14.36 22.24
C ILE A 232 -13.50 14.45 20.76
N ARG A 233 -14.13 15.34 20.00
CA ARG A 233 -13.81 15.54 18.59
C ARG A 233 -12.34 15.92 18.39
N GLU A 234 -11.85 16.88 19.18
CA GLU A 234 -10.45 17.29 19.13
C GLU A 234 -9.49 16.17 19.58
N GLU A 235 -9.86 15.38 20.58
CA GLU A 235 -9.08 14.21 20.99
C GLU A 235 -8.96 13.18 19.84
N MET A 236 -10.07 12.87 19.17
CA MET A 236 -10.07 11.93 18.02
C MET A 236 -9.24 12.48 16.85
N LYS A 237 -9.31 13.78 16.57
CA LYS A 237 -8.45 14.44 15.57
C LYS A 237 -6.97 14.25 15.88
N LYS A 238 -6.55 14.52 17.12
CA LYS A 238 -5.16 14.36 17.55
C LYS A 238 -4.68 12.90 17.46
N LYS A 239 -5.50 11.96 17.91
CA LYS A 239 -5.17 10.53 17.82
C LYS A 239 -5.04 10.07 16.37
N PHE A 240 -5.94 10.51 15.48
CA PHE A 240 -5.86 10.21 14.06
C PHE A 240 -4.56 10.73 13.43
N LEU A 241 -4.23 12.00 13.67
CA LEU A 241 -3.02 12.62 13.12
C LEU A 241 -1.74 11.95 13.65
N ALA A 242 -1.72 11.60 14.93
CA ALA A 242 -0.58 10.86 15.49
C ALA A 242 -0.42 9.46 14.86
N MET A 243 -1.53 8.76 14.61
CA MET A 243 -1.48 7.48 13.89
C MET A 243 -1.10 7.67 12.41
N TYR A 244 -1.53 8.75 11.77
CA TYR A 244 -1.10 9.10 10.42
C TYR A 244 0.41 9.29 10.34
N ASP A 245 0.98 10.12 11.23
CA ASP A 245 2.42 10.37 11.25
C ASP A 245 3.20 9.08 11.56
N HIS A 246 2.74 8.30 12.53
CA HIS A 246 3.37 7.05 12.91
C HIS A 246 3.37 6.01 11.76
N ILE A 247 2.24 5.82 11.07
CA ILE A 247 2.20 4.82 10.00
C ILE A 247 2.94 5.27 8.74
N THR A 248 3.02 6.59 8.50
CA THR A 248 3.85 7.15 7.43
C THR A 248 5.33 6.93 7.73
N ASP A 249 5.76 7.19 8.96
CA ASP A 249 7.13 6.90 9.43
C ASP A 249 7.47 5.41 9.34
N GLN A 250 6.49 4.54 9.61
CA GLN A 250 6.63 3.09 9.43
C GLN A 250 6.68 2.65 7.95
N GLY A 251 6.54 3.55 6.99
CA GLY A 251 6.73 3.30 5.57
C GLY A 251 5.47 3.08 4.75
N VAL A 252 4.29 3.41 5.27
CA VAL A 252 3.07 3.45 4.46
C VAL A 252 2.99 4.81 3.76
N ALA A 253 3.73 4.92 2.67
CA ALA A 253 3.89 6.14 1.89
C ALA A 253 3.89 5.83 0.39
N TYR A 254 3.66 6.85 -0.44
CA TYR A 254 3.73 6.73 -1.89
C TYR A 254 5.09 6.19 -2.34
N GLY A 255 5.07 5.19 -3.21
CA GLY A 255 6.26 4.60 -3.80
C GLY A 255 6.98 3.57 -2.93
N SER A 256 6.62 3.44 -1.66
CA SER A 256 7.23 2.45 -0.78
C SER A 256 6.54 1.08 -0.90
N CYS A 257 7.22 0.06 -0.44
CA CYS A 257 6.66 -1.27 -0.28
C CYS A 257 6.88 -1.73 1.15
N TRP A 258 5.82 -2.05 1.82
CA TRP A 258 5.86 -2.54 3.18
C TRP A 258 6.05 -4.06 3.21
N GLY A 259 7.23 -4.48 2.83
CA GLY A 259 7.53 -5.88 2.60
C GLY A 259 6.69 -6.46 1.45
N ASN A 260 6.49 -7.76 1.47
CA ASN A 260 5.63 -8.44 0.50
C ASN A 260 4.18 -8.37 0.98
N ILE A 261 3.52 -7.22 0.78
CA ILE A 261 2.11 -7.05 1.14
C ILE A 261 1.27 -7.89 0.17
N HIS A 262 0.85 -9.03 0.64
CA HIS A 262 -0.15 -9.84 -0.04
C HIS A 262 -1.55 -9.31 0.30
N HIS A 263 -2.43 -9.20 -0.69
CA HIS A 263 -3.79 -8.72 -0.52
C HIS A 263 -3.91 -7.28 0.04
N TYR A 264 -3.39 -6.30 -0.70
CA TYR A 264 -3.58 -4.88 -0.39
C TYR A 264 -5.04 -4.53 -0.08
N GLY A 265 -5.98 -5.10 -0.82
CA GLY A 265 -7.40 -4.86 -0.62
C GLY A 265 -7.93 -5.28 0.76
N TYR A 266 -7.36 -6.28 1.40
CA TYR A 266 -7.74 -6.69 2.76
C TYR A 266 -6.96 -5.93 3.83
N SER A 267 -5.65 -5.88 3.71
CA SER A 267 -4.79 -5.35 4.76
C SER A 267 -4.93 -3.84 4.95
N VAL A 268 -5.17 -3.10 3.86
CA VAL A 268 -5.23 -1.62 3.87
C VAL A 268 -6.64 -1.05 3.79
N ARG A 269 -7.68 -1.87 3.75
CA ARG A 269 -9.08 -1.40 3.60
C ARG A 269 -9.48 -0.31 4.61
N GLY A 270 -9.10 -0.47 5.86
CA GLY A 270 -9.39 0.51 6.91
C GLY A 270 -8.75 1.87 6.66
N LEU A 271 -7.56 1.89 6.07
CA LEU A 271 -6.83 3.13 5.76
C LEU A 271 -7.56 3.99 4.74
N TYR A 272 -8.05 3.40 3.63
CA TYR A 272 -8.80 4.14 2.60
C TYR A 272 -9.99 4.88 3.19
N LEU A 273 -10.75 4.19 4.03
CA LEU A 273 -11.95 4.75 4.64
C LEU A 273 -11.61 5.78 5.73
N ALA A 274 -10.57 5.53 6.52
CA ALA A 274 -10.11 6.46 7.54
C ALA A 274 -9.65 7.79 6.93
N TYR A 275 -8.79 7.74 5.91
CA TYR A 275 -8.29 8.95 5.25
C TYR A 275 -9.43 9.72 4.56
N PHE A 276 -10.32 9.02 3.87
CA PHE A 276 -11.46 9.66 3.23
C PHE A 276 -12.38 10.38 4.25
N LEU A 277 -12.71 9.73 5.38
CA LEU A 277 -13.53 10.34 6.41
C LEU A 277 -12.87 11.53 7.13
N MET A 278 -11.54 11.58 7.07
CA MET A 278 -10.72 12.65 7.66
C MET A 278 -10.14 13.63 6.61
N LYS A 279 -10.65 13.62 5.37
CA LYS A 279 -10.17 14.42 4.24
C LYS A 279 -10.00 15.89 4.62
N ASP A 280 -11.00 16.49 5.28
CA ASP A 280 -10.95 17.90 5.67
C ASP A 280 -9.86 18.17 6.72
N VAL A 281 -9.68 17.28 7.68
CA VAL A 281 -8.59 17.36 8.68
C VAL A 281 -7.23 17.26 8.01
N LEU A 282 -7.07 16.35 7.07
CA LEU A 282 -5.83 16.20 6.30
C LEU A 282 -5.54 17.45 5.45
N ARG A 283 -6.58 18.06 4.88
CA ARG A 283 -6.47 19.34 4.15
C ARG A 283 -6.05 20.48 5.08
N GLU A 284 -6.72 20.66 6.20
CA GLU A 284 -6.42 21.70 7.21
C GLU A 284 -4.98 21.60 7.75
N THR A 285 -4.44 20.39 7.82
CA THR A 285 -3.08 20.14 8.35
C THR A 285 -2.00 20.03 7.26
N GLY A 286 -2.34 20.28 5.99
CA GLY A 286 -1.39 20.23 4.87
C GLY A 286 -0.97 18.82 4.46
N LYS A 287 -1.65 17.78 4.93
CA LYS A 287 -1.31 16.36 4.70
C LYS A 287 -2.11 15.71 3.56
N LEU A 288 -3.09 16.41 2.98
CA LEU A 288 -4.02 15.83 2.01
C LEU A 288 -3.33 15.28 0.77
N GLN A 289 -2.39 16.02 0.19
CA GLN A 289 -1.71 15.62 -1.05
C GLN A 289 -0.88 14.34 -0.87
N GLU A 290 -0.18 14.24 0.25
CA GLU A 290 0.59 13.03 0.58
C GLU A 290 -0.33 11.83 0.83
N ALA A 291 -1.38 12.02 1.62
CA ALA A 291 -2.37 10.99 1.92
C ALA A 291 -3.07 10.47 0.64
N GLU A 292 -3.47 11.37 -0.25
CA GLU A 292 -4.08 11.06 -1.54
C GLU A 292 -3.14 10.21 -2.42
N ARG A 293 -1.89 10.65 -2.58
CA ARG A 293 -0.89 9.92 -3.35
C ARG A 293 -0.63 8.53 -2.78
N THR A 294 -0.56 8.42 -1.45
CA THR A 294 -0.41 7.15 -0.74
C THR A 294 -1.59 6.22 -1.01
N LEU A 295 -2.82 6.72 -0.93
CA LEU A 295 -4.00 5.90 -1.21
C LEU A 295 -4.05 5.44 -2.66
N ARG A 296 -3.75 6.31 -3.64
CA ARG A 296 -3.70 5.93 -5.06
C ARG A 296 -2.64 4.86 -5.34
N TRP A 297 -1.51 4.93 -4.66
CA TRP A 297 -0.46 3.93 -4.75
C TRP A 297 -0.95 2.56 -4.25
N TYR A 298 -1.45 2.49 -3.02
CA TYR A 298 -1.88 1.22 -2.40
C TYR A 298 -3.17 0.65 -3.02
N ALA A 299 -4.05 1.49 -3.54
CA ALA A 299 -5.26 1.04 -4.25
C ALA A 299 -4.99 0.63 -5.71
N ILE A 300 -3.75 0.80 -6.20
CA ILE A 300 -3.40 0.53 -7.59
C ILE A 300 -4.33 1.29 -8.54
N THR A 301 -4.60 2.54 -8.24
CA THR A 301 -5.69 3.32 -8.87
C THR A 301 -5.47 3.51 -10.38
N ASN A 302 -4.23 3.60 -10.83
CA ASN A 302 -3.94 3.78 -12.26
C ASN A 302 -4.34 2.57 -13.14
N GLU A 303 -4.68 1.42 -12.54
CA GLU A 303 -5.24 0.28 -13.31
C GLU A 303 -6.52 0.65 -14.07
N VAL A 304 -7.23 1.68 -13.63
CA VAL A 304 -8.45 2.15 -14.32
C VAL A 304 -8.17 2.96 -15.59
N TYR A 305 -6.94 3.43 -15.79
CA TYR A 305 -6.59 4.34 -16.88
C TYR A 305 -6.71 3.73 -18.28
N PRO A 306 -6.09 2.57 -18.56
CA PRO A 306 -6.24 1.99 -19.89
C PRO A 306 -7.65 1.45 -20.10
N LYS A 307 -8.14 1.57 -21.34
CA LYS A 307 -9.40 0.90 -21.70
C LYS A 307 -9.23 -0.62 -21.55
N PRO A 308 -10.12 -1.28 -20.80
CA PRO A 308 -10.06 -2.74 -20.70
C PRO A 308 -10.20 -3.43 -22.06
N GLU A 309 -9.32 -4.38 -22.35
CA GLU A 309 -9.35 -5.15 -23.60
C GLU A 309 -10.41 -6.26 -23.56
N VAL A 310 -10.73 -6.73 -22.36
CA VAL A 310 -11.69 -7.81 -22.11
C VAL A 310 -12.74 -7.40 -21.08
N ASN A 311 -13.90 -8.03 -21.16
CA ASN A 311 -14.93 -7.85 -20.17
C ASN A 311 -14.63 -8.60 -18.88
N GLY A 312 -15.11 -8.08 -17.78
CA GLY A 312 -15.05 -8.69 -16.46
C GLY A 312 -13.89 -8.18 -15.62
N ILE A 313 -14.17 -8.02 -14.34
CA ILE A 313 -13.18 -7.81 -13.29
C ILE A 313 -13.23 -9.04 -12.38
N ASP A 314 -12.10 -9.50 -11.91
CA ASP A 314 -12.03 -10.61 -10.97
C ASP A 314 -12.91 -10.36 -9.73
N MET A 315 -13.62 -11.38 -9.25
CA MET A 315 -14.56 -11.27 -8.14
C MET A 315 -13.90 -10.77 -6.85
N ASP A 316 -12.65 -11.17 -6.62
CA ASP A 316 -11.91 -10.71 -5.46
C ASP A 316 -11.51 -9.22 -5.59
N SER A 317 -11.24 -8.76 -6.80
CA SER A 317 -10.98 -7.34 -7.08
C SER A 317 -12.21 -6.47 -6.83
N PHE A 318 -13.40 -6.92 -7.21
CA PHE A 318 -14.65 -6.22 -6.84
C PHE A 318 -14.81 -6.10 -5.33
N ASN A 319 -14.59 -7.19 -4.60
CA ASN A 319 -14.72 -7.21 -3.15
C ASN A 319 -13.66 -6.35 -2.44
N THR A 320 -12.41 -6.37 -2.92
CA THR A 320 -11.28 -5.89 -2.13
C THR A 320 -10.69 -4.56 -2.62
N GLN A 321 -10.80 -4.24 -3.90
CA GLN A 321 -10.07 -3.12 -4.50
C GLN A 321 -10.96 -1.95 -4.92
N THR A 322 -12.19 -2.16 -5.36
CA THR A 322 -13.05 -1.10 -5.91
C THR A 322 -13.28 0.04 -4.90
N THR A 323 -13.60 -0.31 -3.65
CA THR A 323 -13.82 0.67 -2.58
C THR A 323 -12.56 1.51 -2.29
N GLY A 324 -11.39 0.88 -2.30
CA GLY A 324 -10.12 1.60 -2.12
C GLY A 324 -9.81 2.54 -3.28
N ARG A 325 -10.07 2.11 -4.50
CA ARG A 325 -9.85 2.92 -5.71
C ARG A 325 -10.74 4.14 -5.74
N ILE A 326 -12.05 3.97 -5.56
CA ILE A 326 -12.96 5.12 -5.55
C ILE A 326 -12.66 6.06 -4.37
N ALA A 327 -12.33 5.54 -3.18
CA ALA A 327 -11.92 6.35 -2.05
C ALA A 327 -10.69 7.21 -2.38
N SER A 328 -9.67 6.63 -3.02
CA SER A 328 -8.45 7.33 -3.41
C SER A 328 -8.70 8.45 -4.45
N ILE A 329 -9.61 8.22 -5.39
CA ILE A 329 -10.00 9.23 -6.38
C ILE A 329 -10.79 10.36 -5.71
N LEU A 330 -11.72 10.03 -4.82
CA LEU A 330 -12.55 11.02 -4.12
C LEU A 330 -11.75 11.83 -3.08
N MET A 331 -10.55 11.37 -2.69
CA MET A 331 -9.60 12.17 -1.90
C MET A 331 -9.05 13.38 -2.65
N MET A 332 -8.99 13.31 -3.97
CA MET A 332 -8.45 14.41 -4.79
C MET A 332 -9.30 15.67 -4.69
N GLU A 333 -8.69 16.82 -4.92
CA GLU A 333 -9.43 18.06 -5.13
C GLU A 333 -10.18 18.01 -6.48
N ASP A 334 -11.22 18.82 -6.65
CA ASP A 334 -12.09 18.84 -7.83
C ASP A 334 -11.37 19.44 -9.04
N THR A 335 -10.45 18.67 -9.60
CA THR A 335 -9.56 19.05 -10.70
C THR A 335 -9.89 18.28 -11.98
N PRO A 336 -9.39 18.74 -13.15
CA PRO A 336 -9.47 17.97 -14.39
C PRO A 336 -8.92 16.54 -14.27
N GLU A 337 -7.88 16.33 -13.47
CA GLU A 337 -7.30 15.01 -13.23
C GLU A 337 -8.27 14.09 -12.46
N LYS A 338 -8.93 14.61 -11.42
CA LYS A 338 -9.99 13.85 -10.72
C LYS A 338 -11.11 13.44 -11.66
N LEU A 339 -11.56 14.35 -12.52
CA LEU A 339 -12.58 14.05 -13.51
C LEU A 339 -12.14 12.94 -14.49
N GLN A 340 -10.89 13.01 -14.94
CA GLN A 340 -10.30 11.98 -15.81
C GLN A 340 -10.26 10.62 -15.13
N TYR A 341 -9.87 10.55 -13.85
CA TYR A 341 -9.92 9.31 -13.05
C TYR A 341 -11.34 8.78 -12.90
N LEU A 342 -12.32 9.64 -12.58
CA LEU A 342 -13.71 9.23 -12.41
C LEU A 342 -14.30 8.65 -13.70
N ARG A 343 -14.01 9.27 -14.86
CA ARG A 343 -14.41 8.75 -16.16
C ARG A 343 -13.76 7.40 -16.46
N SER A 344 -12.48 7.29 -16.20
CA SER A 344 -11.73 6.04 -16.37
C SER A 344 -12.25 4.95 -15.45
N PHE A 345 -12.53 5.26 -14.18
CA PHE A 345 -13.10 4.34 -13.20
C PHE A 345 -14.51 3.88 -13.61
N SER A 346 -15.37 4.80 -14.02
CA SER A 346 -16.73 4.45 -14.50
C SER A 346 -16.68 3.49 -15.68
N ARG A 347 -15.81 3.75 -16.67
CA ARG A 347 -15.59 2.84 -17.78
C ARG A 347 -15.04 1.49 -17.33
N TRP A 348 -14.09 1.49 -16.40
CA TRP A 348 -13.51 0.26 -15.87
C TRP A 348 -14.55 -0.61 -15.15
N ILE A 349 -15.46 0.00 -14.35
CA ILE A 349 -16.58 -0.69 -13.71
C ILE A 349 -17.59 -1.22 -14.75
N ASP A 350 -17.93 -0.42 -15.77
CA ASP A 350 -18.84 -0.87 -16.85
C ASP A 350 -18.32 -2.14 -17.53
N PHE A 351 -17.04 -2.16 -17.93
CA PHE A 351 -16.42 -3.37 -18.48
C PHE A 351 -16.35 -4.52 -17.48
N GLY A 352 -16.09 -4.20 -16.21
CA GLY A 352 -16.01 -5.16 -15.13
C GLY A 352 -17.33 -5.89 -14.86
N CYS A 353 -18.45 -5.20 -14.99
CA CYS A 353 -19.80 -5.75 -14.79
C CYS A 353 -20.33 -6.53 -16.02
N ARG A 354 -19.68 -6.43 -17.18
CA ARG A 354 -20.06 -7.20 -18.37
C ARG A 354 -19.62 -8.66 -18.23
N PRO A 355 -20.41 -9.61 -18.76
CA PRO A 355 -20.03 -11.02 -18.71
C PRO A 355 -18.69 -11.31 -19.33
N ALA A 356 -17.82 -12.00 -18.61
CA ALA A 356 -16.51 -12.43 -19.08
C ALA A 356 -16.58 -13.78 -19.80
N LEU A 357 -15.77 -13.96 -20.84
CA LEU A 357 -15.68 -15.19 -21.62
C LEU A 357 -14.76 -16.24 -20.97
N GLY A 358 -14.97 -17.49 -21.34
CA GLY A 358 -14.10 -18.60 -20.96
C GLY A 358 -13.96 -18.78 -19.44
N LEU A 359 -12.75 -19.04 -18.99
CA LEU A 359 -12.40 -19.28 -17.58
C LEU A 359 -11.92 -18.01 -16.84
N SER A 360 -12.00 -16.84 -17.47
CA SER A 360 -11.66 -15.57 -16.82
C SER A 360 -12.51 -15.34 -15.58
N GLY A 361 -11.97 -14.68 -14.57
CA GLY A 361 -12.72 -14.24 -13.40
C GLY A 361 -13.87 -13.33 -13.77
N SER A 362 -14.87 -13.14 -12.89
CA SER A 362 -16.04 -12.29 -13.08
C SER A 362 -17.37 -13.04 -13.31
N PHE A 363 -18.41 -12.26 -13.58
CA PHE A 363 -19.77 -12.76 -13.90
C PHE A 363 -19.80 -13.44 -15.27
N LYS A 364 -20.69 -14.42 -15.41
CA LYS A 364 -20.93 -15.17 -16.64
C LYS A 364 -22.34 -14.92 -17.18
N VAL A 365 -22.53 -15.20 -18.47
CA VAL A 365 -23.85 -15.05 -19.14
C VAL A 365 -24.93 -15.92 -18.50
N ASP A 366 -24.54 -17.03 -17.90
CA ASP A 366 -25.45 -17.98 -17.22
C ASP A 366 -25.68 -17.63 -15.74
N GLY A 367 -25.16 -16.50 -15.28
CA GLY A 367 -25.22 -16.08 -13.88
C GLY A 367 -24.15 -16.70 -12.96
N GLY A 368 -23.25 -17.52 -13.50
CA GLY A 368 -22.11 -18.04 -12.76
C GLY A 368 -21.13 -16.93 -12.35
N ALA A 369 -20.42 -17.14 -11.26
CA ALA A 369 -19.32 -16.25 -10.82
C ALA A 369 -18.02 -17.03 -10.75
N PHE A 370 -17.03 -16.58 -11.51
CA PHE A 370 -15.76 -17.28 -11.66
C PHE A 370 -14.64 -16.55 -10.93
N HIS A 371 -13.84 -17.33 -10.22
CA HIS A 371 -12.59 -16.93 -9.60
C HIS A 371 -11.62 -18.12 -9.64
N HIS A 372 -10.33 -17.88 -9.73
CA HIS A 372 -9.31 -18.95 -9.87
C HIS A 372 -9.62 -19.94 -11.02
N ARG A 373 -10.13 -19.46 -12.15
CA ARG A 373 -10.51 -20.25 -13.34
C ARG A 373 -11.60 -21.30 -13.07
N ASN A 374 -12.40 -21.12 -12.04
CA ASN A 374 -13.49 -22.02 -11.67
C ASN A 374 -14.74 -21.25 -11.25
N ASN A 375 -15.91 -21.93 -11.31
CA ASN A 375 -17.12 -21.40 -10.69
C ASN A 375 -16.94 -21.39 -9.17
N TYR A 376 -17.01 -20.20 -8.56
CA TYR A 376 -16.66 -20.00 -7.15
C TYR A 376 -17.75 -19.19 -6.42
N PRO A 377 -18.90 -19.82 -6.07
CA PRO A 377 -20.03 -19.09 -5.48
C PRO A 377 -19.71 -18.34 -4.19
N ALA A 378 -18.74 -18.81 -3.41
CA ALA A 378 -18.35 -18.15 -2.16
C ALA A 378 -17.77 -16.74 -2.41
N TYR A 379 -17.07 -16.53 -3.54
CA TYR A 379 -16.57 -15.20 -3.93
C TYR A 379 -17.66 -14.34 -4.58
N ALA A 380 -18.74 -14.94 -5.10
CA ALA A 380 -19.84 -14.20 -5.73
C ALA A 380 -20.50 -13.20 -4.78
N VAL A 381 -20.67 -13.56 -3.51
CA VAL A 381 -21.30 -12.69 -2.51
C VAL A 381 -20.49 -11.38 -2.35
N GLY A 382 -19.21 -11.49 -2.10
CA GLY A 382 -18.35 -10.31 -1.97
C GLY A 382 -18.19 -9.52 -3.28
N GLY A 383 -18.11 -10.22 -4.42
CA GLY A 383 -18.04 -9.59 -5.73
C GLY A 383 -19.31 -8.84 -6.11
N LEU A 384 -20.49 -9.39 -5.83
CA LEU A 384 -21.79 -8.73 -6.04
C LEU A 384 -21.95 -7.52 -5.14
N ASP A 385 -21.59 -7.62 -3.87
CA ASP A 385 -21.60 -6.50 -2.92
C ASP A 385 -20.70 -5.35 -3.43
N GLY A 386 -19.46 -5.67 -3.80
CA GLY A 386 -18.53 -4.71 -4.36
C GLY A 386 -19.03 -4.05 -5.65
N ALA A 387 -19.60 -4.81 -6.58
CA ALA A 387 -20.15 -4.28 -7.84
C ALA A 387 -21.38 -3.40 -7.57
N THR A 388 -22.31 -3.84 -6.74
CA THR A 388 -23.54 -3.10 -6.42
C THR A 388 -23.22 -1.76 -5.75
N ASN A 389 -22.27 -1.74 -4.82
CA ASN A 389 -21.82 -0.52 -4.17
C ASN A 389 -21.22 0.51 -5.15
N MET A 390 -20.65 0.04 -6.27
CA MET A 390 -20.07 0.94 -7.28
C MET A 390 -21.10 1.46 -8.29
N ILE A 391 -22.22 0.75 -8.47
CA ILE A 391 -23.31 1.19 -9.35
C ILE A 391 -24.22 2.19 -8.64
N TYR A 392 -24.43 2.04 -7.33
CA TYR A 392 -25.25 2.93 -6.51
C TYR A 392 -24.61 4.30 -6.29
#